data_3fa4ca13054ae52ef0f3edec07b90986
#
_entry.id   3fa4ca13054ae52ef0f3edec07b90986
#
_cell.length_a   1.000
_cell.length_b   1.000
_cell.length_c   1.000
_cell.angle_alpha   90.00
_cell.angle_beta   90.00
_cell.angle_gamma   90.00
#
_symmetry.space_group_name_H-M   'P 1'
#
loop_
_entity.id
_entity.type
_entity.pdbx_description
1 polymer ?
#
loop_
_entity_poly.entity_id
_entity_poly.type
_entity_poly.pdbx_seq_one_letter_code
_entity_poly.pdbx_strand_id
1 'polypeptide(L)'
;MQLDEFAQLEKCPKSLPAALQALWYAKKGDWDKAHEIVQDANDADSAWVHAYLHRQEGDLSNARYWYRRSKQPEFTASLSQEWEHITQELLEKVTQIKN
;
A
#
# COMPACT_ATOMS: atom_id res chain seq x y z
N MET A 1 -13.94 -1.61 7.52
CA MET A 1 -13.77 -2.70 6.54
C MET A 1 -12.66 -3.63 7.03
N GLN A 2 -12.90 -4.90 6.94
CA GLN A 2 -11.90 -5.90 7.32
C GLN A 2 -10.99 -6.24 6.14
N LEU A 3 -9.82 -6.78 6.44
CA LEU A 3 -8.84 -7.15 5.41
C LEU A 3 -9.44 -8.07 4.35
N ASP A 4 -10.17 -9.10 4.77
CA ASP A 4 -10.76 -10.07 3.85
C ASP A 4 -11.78 -9.41 2.91
N GLU A 5 -12.60 -8.52 3.45
CA GLU A 5 -13.57 -7.78 2.65
C GLU A 5 -12.87 -6.94 1.59
N PHE A 6 -11.82 -6.21 2.01
CA PHE A 6 -11.06 -5.36 1.10
C PHE A 6 -10.45 -6.19 -0.03
N ALA A 7 -9.82 -7.31 0.33
CA ALA A 7 -9.13 -8.16 -0.65
C ALA A 7 -10.08 -8.76 -1.68
N GLN A 8 -11.36 -8.93 -1.32
CA GLN A 8 -12.35 -9.57 -2.17
C GLN A 8 -13.20 -8.59 -2.97
N LEU A 9 -13.02 -7.28 -2.79
CA LEU A 9 -13.79 -6.29 -3.55
C LEU A 9 -13.53 -6.45 -5.04
N GLU A 10 -14.59 -6.42 -5.82
CA GLU A 10 -14.49 -6.55 -7.28
C GLU A 10 -14.04 -5.24 -7.94
N LYS A 11 -14.33 -4.12 -7.29
CA LYS A 11 -13.96 -2.79 -7.79
C LYS A 11 -13.30 -2.00 -6.67
N CYS A 12 -12.34 -1.16 -7.04
CA CYS A 12 -11.66 -0.30 -6.07
C CYS A 12 -12.58 0.87 -5.68
N PRO A 13 -12.95 1.00 -4.40
CA PRO A 13 -13.76 2.13 -3.97
C PRO A 13 -12.97 3.43 -4.12
N LYS A 14 -13.55 4.39 -4.83
CA LYS A 14 -12.88 5.69 -5.07
C LYS A 14 -12.84 6.56 -3.83
N SER A 15 -13.63 6.23 -2.81
CA SER A 15 -13.65 6.97 -1.55
C SER A 15 -12.48 6.65 -0.63
N LEU A 16 -11.73 5.59 -0.92
CA LEU A 16 -10.58 5.20 -0.09
C LEU A 16 -9.39 6.10 -0.35
N PRO A 17 -8.51 6.30 0.65
CA PRO A 17 -7.25 7.02 0.44
C PRO A 17 -6.42 6.38 -0.66
N ALA A 18 -5.59 7.21 -1.31
CA ALA A 18 -4.76 6.77 -2.43
C ALA A 18 -3.93 5.52 -2.10
N ALA A 19 -3.34 5.48 -0.91
CA ALA A 19 -2.53 4.33 -0.51
C ALA A 19 -3.30 3.03 -0.53
N LEU A 20 -4.54 3.02 -0.02
CA LEU A 20 -5.38 1.83 -0.04
C LEU A 20 -5.84 1.47 -1.46
N GLN A 21 -6.14 2.47 -2.28
CA GLN A 21 -6.48 2.21 -3.67
C GLN A 21 -5.32 1.50 -4.38
N ALA A 22 -4.10 1.99 -4.17
CA ALA A 22 -2.92 1.38 -4.77
C ALA A 22 -2.72 -0.07 -4.30
N LEU A 23 -2.96 -0.34 -3.01
CA LEU A 23 -2.86 -1.70 -2.49
C LEU A 23 -3.88 -2.62 -3.14
N TRP A 24 -5.07 -2.12 -3.41
CA TRP A 24 -6.10 -2.90 -4.10
C TRP A 24 -5.63 -3.29 -5.51
N TYR A 25 -5.11 -2.31 -6.28
CA TYR A 25 -4.61 -2.60 -7.63
C TYR A 25 -3.41 -3.54 -7.60
N ALA A 26 -2.52 -3.39 -6.63
CA ALA A 26 -1.37 -4.29 -6.49
C ALA A 26 -1.84 -5.73 -6.26
N LYS A 27 -2.87 -5.92 -5.43
CA LYS A 27 -3.42 -7.25 -5.17
C LYS A 27 -4.01 -7.88 -6.43
N LYS A 28 -4.59 -7.06 -7.30
CA LYS A 28 -5.17 -7.54 -8.56
C LYS A 28 -4.14 -7.75 -9.66
N GLY A 29 -2.87 -7.48 -9.36
CA GLY A 29 -1.79 -7.69 -10.32
C GLY A 29 -1.54 -6.50 -11.24
N ASP A 30 -2.14 -5.35 -10.96
CA ASP A 30 -1.94 -4.14 -11.77
C ASP A 30 -0.94 -3.22 -11.10
N TRP A 31 0.34 -3.58 -11.22
CA TRP A 31 1.44 -2.83 -10.61
C TRP A 31 1.51 -1.42 -11.16
N ASP A 32 1.35 -1.26 -12.48
CA ASP A 32 1.47 0.05 -13.12
C ASP A 32 0.43 1.04 -12.59
N LYS A 33 -0.82 0.58 -12.44
CA LYS A 33 -1.87 1.45 -11.92
C LYS A 33 -1.62 1.78 -10.45
N ALA A 34 -1.19 0.81 -9.67
CA ALA A 34 -0.86 1.02 -8.26
C ALA A 34 0.24 2.08 -8.13
N HIS A 35 1.31 1.95 -8.91
CA HIS A 35 2.43 2.88 -8.89
C HIS A 35 2.00 4.29 -9.33
N GLU A 36 1.20 4.37 -10.39
CA GLU A 36 0.68 5.65 -10.88
C GLU A 36 -0.05 6.41 -9.78
N ILE A 37 -0.84 5.71 -8.97
CA ILE A 37 -1.62 6.33 -7.90
C ILE A 37 -0.73 6.95 -6.83
N VAL A 38 0.36 6.28 -6.45
CA VAL A 38 1.20 6.73 -5.32
C VAL A 38 2.41 7.56 -5.74
N GLN A 39 2.81 7.52 -7.02
CA GLN A 39 4.08 8.16 -7.42
C GLN A 39 4.10 9.67 -7.18
N ASP A 40 2.98 10.34 -7.29
CA ASP A 40 2.89 11.79 -7.11
C ASP A 40 2.31 12.20 -5.76
N ALA A 41 1.95 11.23 -4.91
CA ALA A 41 1.38 11.53 -3.61
C ALA A 41 2.47 11.85 -2.61
N ASN A 42 2.21 12.82 -1.73
CA ASN A 42 3.22 13.31 -0.78
C ASN A 42 3.06 12.76 0.64
N ASP A 43 2.00 12.01 0.91
CA ASP A 43 1.75 11.50 2.25
C ASP A 43 2.60 10.28 2.58
N ALA A 44 2.84 10.08 3.87
CA ALA A 44 3.68 8.98 4.35
C ALA A 44 3.11 7.61 4.00
N ASP A 45 1.78 7.45 4.05
CA ASP A 45 1.16 6.16 3.74
C ASP A 45 1.36 5.78 2.28
N SER A 46 1.24 6.75 1.36
CA SER A 46 1.51 6.49 -0.05
C SER A 46 2.97 6.16 -0.29
N ALA A 47 3.89 6.81 0.44
CA ALA A 47 5.32 6.50 0.36
C ALA A 47 5.58 5.05 0.82
N TRP A 48 4.87 4.59 1.84
CA TRP A 48 4.98 3.22 2.34
C TRP A 48 4.57 2.21 1.26
N VAL A 49 3.43 2.44 0.63
CA VAL A 49 2.97 1.57 -0.46
C VAL A 49 3.93 1.63 -1.65
N HIS A 50 4.47 2.82 -1.93
CA HIS A 50 5.46 3.00 -2.99
C HIS A 50 6.70 2.12 -2.74
N ALA A 51 7.16 2.05 -1.47
CA ALA A 51 8.27 1.18 -1.09
C ALA A 51 7.93 -0.30 -1.36
N TYR A 52 6.74 -0.72 -0.97
CA TYR A 52 6.28 -2.08 -1.22
C TYR A 52 6.29 -2.41 -2.71
N LEU A 53 5.81 -1.49 -3.55
CA LEU A 53 5.76 -1.72 -4.98
C LEU A 53 7.15 -1.88 -5.59
N HIS A 54 8.13 -1.09 -5.15
CA HIS A 54 9.51 -1.24 -5.63
C HIS A 54 10.15 -2.53 -5.13
N ARG A 55 9.83 -2.94 -3.90
CA ARG A 55 10.28 -4.23 -3.40
C ARG A 55 9.70 -5.36 -4.23
N GLN A 56 8.43 -5.25 -4.61
CA GLN A 56 7.74 -6.24 -5.42
C GLN A 56 8.41 -6.43 -6.79
N GLU A 57 8.88 -5.34 -7.39
CA GLU A 57 9.58 -5.43 -8.68
C GLU A 57 11.06 -5.75 -8.56
N GLY A 58 11.58 -5.88 -7.34
CA GLY A 58 12.97 -6.23 -7.11
C GLY A 58 13.94 -5.06 -7.07
N ASP A 59 13.46 -3.82 -7.06
CA ASP A 59 14.29 -2.63 -7.00
C ASP A 59 14.48 -2.23 -5.53
N LEU A 60 15.40 -2.91 -4.86
CA LEU A 60 15.56 -2.75 -3.42
C LEU A 60 16.11 -1.41 -3.00
N SER A 61 17.01 -0.80 -3.78
CA SER A 61 17.54 0.51 -3.41
C SER A 61 16.45 1.58 -3.47
N ASN A 62 15.57 1.52 -4.46
CA ASN A 62 14.44 2.43 -4.56
C ASN A 62 13.44 2.17 -3.43
N ALA A 63 13.21 0.90 -3.11
CA ALA A 63 12.35 0.55 -1.99
C ALA A 63 12.85 1.16 -0.68
N ARG A 64 14.16 1.06 -0.42
CA ARG A 64 14.75 1.63 0.79
C ARG A 64 14.55 3.13 0.88
N TYR A 65 14.70 3.84 -0.24
CA TYR A 65 14.45 5.27 -0.30
C TYR A 65 13.03 5.60 0.17
N TRP A 66 12.04 4.86 -0.32
CA TRP A 66 10.64 5.11 0.03
C TRP A 66 10.29 4.66 1.44
N TYR A 67 10.90 3.57 1.94
CA TYR A 67 10.73 3.22 3.36
C TYR A 67 11.19 4.36 4.26
N ARG A 68 12.35 4.95 3.95
CA ARG A 68 12.85 6.10 4.74
C ARG A 68 11.89 7.26 4.67
N ARG A 69 11.35 7.56 3.52
CA ARG A 69 10.39 8.66 3.35
C ARG A 69 9.10 8.41 4.11
N SER A 70 8.69 7.16 4.22
CA SER A 70 7.47 6.79 4.96
C SER A 70 7.71 6.69 6.45
N LYS A 71 8.98 6.69 6.89
CA LYS A 71 9.36 6.49 8.28
C LYS A 71 8.99 5.11 8.80
N GLN A 72 8.93 4.12 7.90
CA GLN A 72 8.66 2.73 8.25
C GLN A 72 9.92 1.91 8.07
N PRO A 73 10.13 0.88 8.90
CA PRO A 73 11.27 -0.01 8.72
C PRO A 73 11.10 -0.84 7.46
N GLU A 74 12.24 -1.29 6.90
CA GLU A 74 12.18 -2.21 5.77
C GLU A 74 11.52 -3.51 6.21
N PHE A 75 10.60 -4.00 5.39
CA PHE A 75 9.94 -5.27 5.67
C PHE A 75 10.80 -6.40 5.14
N THR A 76 10.99 -7.45 5.95
CA THR A 76 11.91 -8.55 5.60
C THR A 76 11.22 -9.88 5.40
N ALA A 77 9.94 -9.98 5.68
CA ALA A 77 9.18 -11.20 5.45
C ALA A 77 8.66 -11.23 4.00
N SER A 78 7.72 -12.10 3.68
CA SER A 78 7.24 -12.25 2.31
C SER A 78 6.46 -11.03 1.83
N LEU A 79 6.37 -10.88 0.51
CA LEU A 79 5.58 -9.80 -0.11
C LEU A 79 4.11 -9.92 0.30
N SER A 80 3.59 -11.13 0.38
CA SER A 80 2.22 -11.37 0.78
C SER A 80 1.95 -10.89 2.21
N GLN A 81 2.89 -11.18 3.11
CA GLN A 81 2.78 -10.72 4.50
C GLN A 81 2.88 -9.21 4.60
N GLU A 82 3.74 -8.60 3.81
CA GLU A 82 3.87 -7.15 3.80
C GLU A 82 2.58 -6.50 3.30
N TRP A 83 2.02 -6.99 2.21
CA TRP A 83 0.76 -6.46 1.69
C TRP A 83 -0.34 -6.48 2.76
N GLU A 84 -0.46 -7.62 3.46
CA GLU A 84 -1.45 -7.76 4.52
C GLU A 84 -1.20 -6.81 5.67
N HIS A 85 0.06 -6.69 6.08
CA HIS A 85 0.44 -5.81 7.18
C HIS A 85 0.11 -4.35 6.89
N ILE A 86 0.54 -3.85 5.73
CA ILE A 86 0.28 -2.45 5.36
C ILE A 86 -1.22 -2.22 5.24
N THR A 87 -1.91 -3.12 4.54
CA THR A 87 -3.34 -2.97 4.30
C THR A 87 -4.11 -2.93 5.61
N GLN A 88 -3.80 -3.82 6.54
CA GLN A 88 -4.47 -3.85 7.83
C GLN A 88 -4.25 -2.57 8.62
N GLU A 89 -3.01 -2.08 8.65
CA GLU A 89 -2.69 -0.84 9.35
C GLU A 89 -3.48 0.34 8.77
N LEU A 90 -3.54 0.44 7.45
CA LEU A 90 -4.23 1.55 6.80
C LEU A 90 -5.75 1.45 6.91
N LEU A 91 -6.29 0.24 6.90
CA LEU A 91 -7.72 0.05 7.13
C LEU A 91 -8.11 0.47 8.55
N GLU A 92 -7.27 0.16 9.52
CA GLU A 92 -7.50 0.57 10.90
C GLU A 92 -7.48 2.09 11.04
N LYS A 93 -6.56 2.76 10.36
CA LYS A 93 -6.50 4.23 10.38
C LYS A 93 -7.78 4.86 9.86
N VAL A 94 -8.30 4.34 8.75
CA VAL A 94 -9.55 4.85 8.17
C VAL A 94 -10.71 4.64 9.13
N THR A 95 -10.76 3.50 9.79
CA THR A 95 -11.81 3.21 10.77
C THR A 95 -11.74 4.14 11.97
N GLN A 96 -10.52 4.42 12.46
CA GLN A 96 -10.32 5.32 13.61
C GLN A 96 -10.78 6.75 13.32
N ILE A 97 -10.56 7.22 12.09
CA ILE A 97 -10.95 8.58 11.71
C ILE A 97 -12.47 8.80 11.84
N LYS A 98 -13.26 7.75 11.71
CA LYS A 98 -14.70 7.85 11.80
C LYS A 98 -15.23 8.04 13.22
N ASN A 99 -14.41 7.82 14.19
CA ASN A 99 -14.80 8.02 15.59
C ASN A 99 -14.51 9.45 16.02
#